data_8df57463ada6684c0cc58062aa746e71
#
_entry.id   8df57463ada6684c0cc58062aa746e71
#
_cell.length_a   1.000
_cell.length_b   1.000
_cell.length_c   1.000
_cell.angle_alpha   90.00
_cell.angle_beta   90.00
_cell.angle_gamma   90.00
#
_symmetry.space_group_name_H-M   'P 1'
#
loop_
_entity.id
_entity.type
_entity.pdbx_description
1 polymer ?
#
loop_
_entity_poly.entity_id
_entity_poly.type
_entity_poly.pdbx_seq_one_letter_code
_entity_poly.pdbx_strand_id
1 'polypeptide(L)'
;MAKRLLILEDGTIFEGQAFGADVDVTGEIVFNTGMTGYQESITDQSYNGQILTFTYPLVGNYGVNRDDYESIKPTTKGVVVSEASRRASNWRNQMTLDEFLKAKNIPGISGIDTRALTKIIRQHGTMKATLANPGDSIEHLQDQLRATVLPTNNIEQVSTKTAYPAPGVGKNIVLVDFGLKHSILREFSKRDCNVTVVPHDITAEEILHLNPDGVMWSNGPGNPEDVPYALDTIRGIQGKIPIFGICMGHQLFSLANGAKAYKMKFGHRGFNHAVREIATSRVDFTSQNHGYAIDRETLPDCLMVTHEEINDKSVEGVRHRDFPAFSVQFHPDAAPGPHDASYLFDEFLELIDAFQAEKARR
;
A
#
# COMPACT_ATOMS: atom_id res chain seq x y z
N MET A 1 -16.18 9.07 27.99
CA MET A 1 -16.00 8.93 26.54
C MET A 1 -17.21 8.22 25.97
N ALA A 2 -17.65 8.58 24.78
CA ALA A 2 -18.73 7.88 24.11
C ALA A 2 -18.32 6.43 23.82
N LYS A 3 -19.30 5.52 23.84
CA LYS A 3 -19.10 4.14 23.42
C LYS A 3 -19.09 4.06 21.90
N ARG A 4 -18.42 3.05 21.35
CA ARG A 4 -18.45 2.66 19.93
C ARG A 4 -18.45 1.16 19.82
N LEU A 5 -19.08 0.63 18.77
CA LEU A 5 -19.13 -0.78 18.45
C LEU A 5 -18.27 -1.05 17.22
N LEU A 6 -17.54 -2.17 17.24
CA LEU A 6 -16.95 -2.80 16.07
C LEU A 6 -17.71 -4.10 15.83
N ILE A 7 -18.39 -4.20 14.70
CA ILE A 7 -19.22 -5.34 14.31
C ILE A 7 -18.56 -6.00 13.11
N LEU A 8 -18.27 -7.29 13.20
CA LEU A 8 -17.67 -8.09 12.13
C LEU A 8 -18.76 -8.84 11.33
N GLU A 9 -18.45 -9.17 10.09
CA GLU A 9 -19.34 -9.91 9.19
C GLU A 9 -19.74 -11.30 9.72
N ASP A 10 -18.87 -11.94 10.52
CA ASP A 10 -19.12 -13.21 11.18
C ASP A 10 -20.10 -13.12 12.38
N GLY A 11 -20.51 -11.90 12.73
CA GLY A 11 -21.39 -11.61 13.86
C GLY A 11 -20.68 -11.25 15.15
N THR A 12 -19.35 -11.32 15.20
CA THR A 12 -18.57 -10.94 16.40
C THR A 12 -18.67 -9.43 16.65
N ILE A 13 -18.83 -9.06 17.91
CA ILE A 13 -18.97 -7.66 18.33
C ILE A 13 -17.95 -7.34 19.40
N PHE A 14 -17.27 -6.22 19.23
CA PHE A 14 -16.42 -5.61 20.25
C PHE A 14 -17.01 -4.25 20.64
N GLU A 15 -17.09 -4.00 21.96
CA GLU A 15 -17.49 -2.70 22.51
C GLU A 15 -16.25 -1.99 23.05
N GLY A 16 -16.07 -0.72 22.70
CA GLY A 16 -14.95 0.10 23.13
C GLY A 16 -15.31 1.57 23.28
N GLN A 17 -14.30 2.40 23.40
CA GLN A 17 -14.41 3.84 23.54
C GLN A 17 -14.18 4.53 22.19
N ALA A 18 -15.07 5.45 21.82
CA ALA A 18 -14.92 6.25 20.62
C ALA A 18 -13.78 7.27 20.76
N PHE A 19 -12.99 7.41 19.69
CA PHE A 19 -12.08 8.52 19.45
C PHE A 19 -12.08 8.85 17.96
N GLY A 20 -11.45 9.97 17.55
CA GLY A 20 -11.55 10.45 16.18
C GLY A 20 -12.93 10.99 15.84
N ALA A 21 -13.32 10.91 14.57
CA ALA A 21 -14.59 11.46 14.08
C ALA A 21 -15.81 10.70 14.62
N ASP A 22 -16.91 11.43 14.77
CA ASP A 22 -18.19 10.89 15.23
C ASP A 22 -19.07 10.51 14.03
N VAL A 23 -18.64 9.48 13.30
CA VAL A 23 -19.31 8.96 12.11
C VAL A 23 -19.26 7.43 12.10
N ASP A 24 -20.25 6.82 11.48
CA ASP A 24 -20.27 5.38 11.22
C ASP A 24 -19.64 5.07 9.88
N VAL A 25 -18.90 3.96 9.81
CA VAL A 25 -18.23 3.54 8.59
C VAL A 25 -18.25 2.03 8.44
N THR A 26 -18.28 1.57 7.18
CA THR A 26 -18.11 0.16 6.82
C THR A 26 -16.91 0.01 5.89
N GLY A 27 -16.11 -1.03 6.10
CA GLY A 27 -14.93 -1.33 5.29
C GLY A 27 -14.44 -2.77 5.50
N GLU A 28 -13.38 -3.14 4.80
CA GLU A 28 -12.67 -4.39 5.05
C GLU A 28 -11.77 -4.25 6.26
N ILE A 29 -11.94 -5.11 7.28
CA ILE A 29 -11.07 -5.07 8.46
C ILE A 29 -9.78 -5.81 8.19
N VAL A 30 -8.68 -5.14 8.50
CA VAL A 30 -7.31 -5.64 8.36
C VAL A 30 -6.50 -5.33 9.60
N PHE A 31 -5.34 -5.98 9.78
CA PHE A 31 -4.44 -5.66 10.89
C PHE A 31 -3.03 -5.35 10.38
N ASN A 32 -2.30 -4.52 11.12
CA ASN A 32 -0.90 -4.21 10.91
C ASN A 32 -0.12 -4.57 12.18
N THR A 33 1.02 -5.26 12.01
CA THR A 33 1.87 -5.73 13.11
C THR A 33 3.01 -4.78 13.46
N GLY A 34 3.09 -3.61 12.81
CA GLY A 34 4.10 -2.61 13.08
C GLY A 34 4.05 -2.06 14.50
N MET A 35 5.21 -1.89 15.12
CA MET A 35 5.36 -1.37 16.48
C MET A 35 5.35 0.16 16.54
N THR A 36 5.53 0.82 15.40
CA THR A 36 5.60 2.28 15.22
C THR A 36 5.05 2.65 13.84
N GLY A 37 5.07 3.92 13.44
CA GLY A 37 4.67 4.32 12.08
C GLY A 37 3.16 4.32 11.85
N TYR A 38 2.39 4.60 12.89
CA TYR A 38 0.91 4.61 12.76
C TYR A 38 0.43 5.76 11.87
N GLN A 39 1.12 6.91 11.85
CA GLN A 39 0.74 8.04 11.00
C GLN A 39 0.93 7.67 9.53
N GLU A 40 2.08 7.13 9.17
CA GLU A 40 2.40 6.66 7.84
C GLU A 40 1.39 5.60 7.38
N SER A 41 1.09 4.62 8.26
CA SER A 41 0.11 3.58 7.94
C SER A 41 -1.30 4.14 7.72
N ILE A 42 -1.77 5.06 8.57
CA ILE A 42 -3.11 5.68 8.43
C ILE A 42 -3.20 6.53 7.16
N THR A 43 -2.09 7.14 6.75
CA THR A 43 -2.01 8.01 5.57
C THR A 43 -1.60 7.29 4.29
N ASP A 44 -1.25 6.00 4.34
CA ASP A 44 -0.98 5.15 3.18
C ASP A 44 -2.30 4.85 2.45
N GLN A 45 -2.40 5.30 1.19
CA GLN A 45 -3.58 5.11 0.35
C GLN A 45 -3.84 3.65 -0.03
N SER A 46 -2.88 2.74 0.16
CA SER A 46 -3.09 1.30 0.01
C SER A 46 -4.10 0.74 1.03
N TYR A 47 -4.40 1.48 2.12
CA TYR A 47 -5.49 1.17 3.04
C TYR A 47 -6.84 1.78 2.64
N ASN A 48 -7.01 2.27 1.41
CA ASN A 48 -8.30 2.79 0.97
C ASN A 48 -9.43 1.76 1.16
N GLY A 49 -10.54 2.20 1.76
CA GLY A 49 -11.68 1.33 2.01
C GLY A 49 -11.53 0.39 3.21
N GLN A 50 -10.40 0.39 3.92
CA GLN A 50 -10.11 -0.56 5.00
C GLN A 50 -10.25 0.08 6.40
N ILE A 51 -10.66 -0.74 7.37
CA ILE A 51 -10.61 -0.44 8.81
C ILE A 51 -9.33 -1.07 9.35
N LEU A 52 -8.40 -0.22 9.80
CA LEU A 52 -7.05 -0.62 10.16
C LEU A 52 -6.93 -0.91 11.66
N THR A 53 -6.61 -2.16 12.00
CA THR A 53 -6.32 -2.60 13.38
C THR A 53 -4.82 -2.57 13.63
N PHE A 54 -4.38 -1.84 14.64
CA PHE A 54 -3.00 -1.92 15.13
C PHE A 54 -2.88 -2.99 16.20
N THR A 55 -1.95 -3.94 16.01
CA THR A 55 -1.70 -5.00 17.00
C THR A 55 -0.81 -4.51 18.15
N TYR A 56 -0.04 -3.43 17.92
CA TYR A 56 0.73 -2.79 18.98
C TYR A 56 -0.21 -2.13 20.00
N PRO A 57 0.01 -2.35 21.31
CA PRO A 57 -0.99 -2.00 22.33
C PRO A 57 -1.24 -0.50 22.48
N LEU A 58 -0.23 0.36 22.33
CA LEU A 58 -0.35 1.81 22.50
C LEU A 58 -0.11 2.55 21.18
N VAL A 59 -1.09 3.33 20.72
CA VAL A 59 -1.02 4.11 19.49
C VAL A 59 -1.31 5.59 19.78
N GLY A 60 -0.63 6.51 19.09
CA GLY A 60 -0.81 7.95 19.28
C GLY A 60 0.19 8.60 20.24
N ASN A 61 1.13 7.85 20.81
CA ASN A 61 2.05 8.29 21.86
C ASN A 61 3.06 9.35 21.41
N TYR A 62 3.42 9.44 20.12
CA TYR A 62 4.29 10.48 19.58
C TYR A 62 3.54 11.58 18.79
N GLY A 63 2.20 11.50 18.73
CA GLY A 63 1.36 12.47 18.01
C GLY A 63 1.40 12.32 16.50
N VAL A 64 1.06 13.41 15.82
CA VAL A 64 1.07 13.54 14.37
C VAL A 64 1.90 14.76 14.00
N ASN A 65 2.71 14.64 12.93
CA ASN A 65 3.57 15.72 12.44
C ASN A 65 3.44 15.86 10.91
N ARG A 66 3.99 16.93 10.34
CA ARG A 66 3.86 17.25 8.90
C ARG A 66 4.70 16.37 7.97
N ASP A 67 5.74 15.72 8.49
CA ASP A 67 6.77 15.08 7.66
C ASP A 67 6.48 13.61 7.39
N ASP A 68 5.71 12.95 8.28
CA ASP A 68 5.42 11.52 8.24
C ASP A 68 4.09 11.20 7.51
N TYR A 69 3.64 12.08 6.62
CA TYR A 69 2.50 11.82 5.75
C TYR A 69 2.92 11.01 4.52
N GLU A 70 2.20 9.93 4.24
CA GLU A 70 2.31 9.19 2.98
C GLU A 70 1.28 9.65 1.94
N SER A 71 0.21 10.32 2.38
CA SER A 71 -0.69 11.12 1.54
C SER A 71 -1.30 12.26 2.34
N ILE A 72 -1.64 13.37 1.67
CA ILE A 72 -2.27 14.53 2.31
C ILE A 72 -3.73 14.21 2.68
N LYS A 73 -4.39 13.36 1.90
CA LYS A 73 -5.77 12.94 2.09
C LYS A 73 -5.84 11.45 2.40
N PRO A 74 -5.72 11.04 3.66
CA PRO A 74 -5.88 9.63 4.02
C PRO A 74 -7.28 9.13 3.69
N THR A 75 -7.36 7.87 3.26
CA THR A 75 -8.60 7.23 2.81
C THR A 75 -8.94 5.98 3.60
N THR A 76 -8.17 5.69 4.66
CA THR A 76 -8.48 4.67 5.68
C THR A 76 -9.85 4.94 6.28
N LYS A 77 -10.73 3.93 6.35
CA LYS A 77 -12.13 4.09 6.81
C LYS A 77 -12.22 4.23 8.32
N GLY A 78 -11.36 3.58 9.08
CA GLY A 78 -11.40 3.64 10.53
C GLY A 78 -10.17 3.04 11.18
N VAL A 79 -9.98 3.30 12.46
CA VAL A 79 -8.81 2.85 13.24
C VAL A 79 -9.25 2.10 14.48
N VAL A 80 -8.67 0.90 14.70
CA VAL A 80 -8.95 0.05 15.86
C VAL A 80 -7.65 -0.15 16.65
N VAL A 81 -7.69 0.19 17.94
CA VAL A 81 -6.53 0.11 18.83
C VAL A 81 -6.89 -0.49 20.19
N SER A 82 -5.91 -1.10 20.86
CA SER A 82 -6.07 -1.50 22.25
C SER A 82 -6.10 -0.27 23.16
N GLU A 83 -5.13 0.63 23.01
CA GLU A 83 -5.05 1.88 23.77
C GLU A 83 -4.70 3.05 22.85
N ALA A 84 -5.51 4.12 22.91
CA ALA A 84 -5.23 5.39 22.25
C ALA A 84 -4.59 6.37 23.26
N SER A 85 -3.38 6.85 22.98
CA SER A 85 -2.70 7.81 23.84
C SER A 85 -3.45 9.15 23.84
N ARG A 86 -3.73 9.66 25.05
CA ARG A 86 -4.36 10.96 25.25
C ARG A 86 -3.37 12.13 25.16
N ARG A 87 -2.09 11.84 25.31
CA ARG A 87 -1.01 12.84 25.30
C ARG A 87 0.09 12.37 24.39
N ALA A 88 0.45 13.23 23.45
CA ALA A 88 1.61 13.03 22.62
C ALA A 88 2.86 13.61 23.32
N SER A 89 3.97 12.87 23.31
CA SER A 89 5.20 13.23 24.02
C SER A 89 6.44 13.21 23.11
N ASN A 90 6.30 13.73 21.90
CA ASN A 90 7.43 13.85 20.96
C ASN A 90 7.64 15.32 20.56
N TRP A 91 8.89 15.74 20.40
CA TRP A 91 9.22 17.13 20.04
C TRP A 91 8.69 17.56 18.66
N ARG A 92 8.47 16.59 17.74
CA ARG A 92 7.88 16.83 16.41
C ARG A 92 6.34 16.90 16.44
N ASN A 93 5.72 16.60 17.58
CA ASN A 93 4.26 16.57 17.68
C ASN A 93 3.64 17.93 17.38
N GLN A 94 2.65 17.97 16.49
CA GLN A 94 1.85 19.13 16.14
C GLN A 94 0.38 18.99 16.59
N MET A 95 -0.11 17.77 16.67
CA MET A 95 -1.46 17.44 17.14
C MET A 95 -1.54 15.99 17.64
N THR A 96 -2.53 15.71 18.46
CA THR A 96 -2.80 14.35 18.90
C THR A 96 -3.39 13.51 17.77
N LEU A 97 -3.32 12.17 17.89
CA LEU A 97 -3.96 11.29 16.94
C LEU A 97 -5.49 11.50 16.89
N ASP A 98 -6.13 11.76 18.02
CA ASP A 98 -7.57 12.04 18.10
C ASP A 98 -7.97 13.29 17.30
N GLU A 99 -7.22 14.39 17.47
CA GLU A 99 -7.45 15.63 16.70
C GLU A 99 -7.22 15.41 15.20
N PHE A 100 -6.19 14.68 14.83
CA PHE A 100 -5.90 14.33 13.43
C PHE A 100 -7.05 13.53 12.80
N LEU A 101 -7.49 12.47 13.45
CA LEU A 101 -8.56 11.62 12.94
C LEU A 101 -9.88 12.40 12.82
N LYS A 102 -10.21 13.30 13.78
CA LYS A 102 -11.34 14.21 13.69
C LYS A 102 -11.24 15.14 12.48
N ALA A 103 -10.07 15.75 12.28
CA ALA A 103 -9.84 16.65 11.15
C ALA A 103 -9.93 15.94 9.78
N LYS A 104 -9.64 14.64 9.74
CA LYS A 104 -9.73 13.82 8.53
C LYS A 104 -11.04 13.04 8.38
N ASN A 105 -11.97 13.24 9.30
CA ASN A 105 -13.27 12.55 9.34
C ASN A 105 -13.13 11.01 9.41
N ILE A 106 -12.15 10.52 10.16
CA ILE A 106 -11.88 9.09 10.36
C ILE A 106 -12.30 8.70 11.78
N PRO A 107 -13.21 7.75 11.97
CA PRO A 107 -13.59 7.25 13.29
C PRO A 107 -12.54 6.27 13.84
N GLY A 108 -12.42 6.23 15.16
CA GLY A 108 -11.56 5.27 15.85
C GLY A 108 -12.28 4.61 17.02
N ILE A 109 -11.87 3.42 17.37
CA ILE A 109 -12.31 2.67 18.56
C ILE A 109 -11.09 2.21 19.36
N SER A 110 -11.12 2.42 20.67
CA SER A 110 -10.09 2.00 21.62
C SER A 110 -10.67 1.15 22.74
N GLY A 111 -9.82 0.46 23.50
CA GLY A 111 -10.25 -0.47 24.54
C GLY A 111 -10.63 -1.86 24.01
N ILE A 112 -10.19 -2.19 22.80
CA ILE A 112 -10.47 -3.45 22.12
C ILE A 112 -9.37 -4.47 22.43
N ASP A 113 -9.74 -5.72 22.62
CA ASP A 113 -8.79 -6.83 22.56
C ASP A 113 -8.34 -7.07 21.11
N THR A 114 -7.37 -6.26 20.67
CA THR A 114 -6.83 -6.35 19.30
C THR A 114 -6.12 -7.67 19.03
N ARG A 115 -5.68 -8.40 20.09
CA ARG A 115 -5.11 -9.73 19.94
C ARG A 115 -6.18 -10.78 19.61
N ALA A 116 -7.34 -10.73 20.27
CA ALA A 116 -8.48 -11.58 19.93
C ALA A 116 -8.97 -11.30 18.52
N LEU A 117 -9.14 -10.02 18.17
CA LEU A 117 -9.53 -9.58 16.83
C LEU A 117 -8.55 -10.08 15.74
N THR A 118 -7.24 -9.93 15.97
CA THR A 118 -6.21 -10.41 15.04
C THR A 118 -6.29 -11.92 14.83
N LYS A 119 -6.58 -12.70 15.89
CA LYS A 119 -6.76 -14.16 15.77
C LYS A 119 -7.97 -14.50 14.91
N ILE A 120 -9.08 -13.77 15.06
CA ILE A 120 -10.29 -13.95 14.22
C ILE A 120 -9.95 -13.69 12.75
N ILE A 121 -9.30 -12.56 12.44
CA ILE A 121 -8.92 -12.24 11.06
C ILE A 121 -7.94 -13.28 10.49
N ARG A 122 -6.98 -13.76 11.27
CA ARG A 122 -6.06 -14.83 10.84
C ARG A 122 -6.78 -16.16 10.57
N GLN A 123 -7.80 -16.46 11.36
CA GLN A 123 -8.56 -17.71 11.25
C GLN A 123 -9.55 -17.68 10.08
N HIS A 124 -10.25 -16.56 9.87
CA HIS A 124 -11.35 -16.46 8.92
C HIS A 124 -10.98 -15.71 7.63
N GLY A 125 -9.89 -14.94 7.65
CA GLY A 125 -9.50 -14.02 6.58
C GLY A 125 -9.95 -12.59 6.86
N THR A 126 -9.54 -11.66 5.99
CA THR A 126 -10.10 -10.31 5.99
C THR A 126 -11.59 -10.37 5.62
N MET A 127 -12.40 -9.54 6.29
CA MET A 127 -13.85 -9.56 6.15
C MET A 127 -14.41 -8.14 6.28
N LYS A 128 -15.67 -7.96 5.96
CA LYS A 128 -16.36 -6.68 6.19
C LYS A 128 -16.54 -6.43 7.68
N ALA A 129 -16.42 -5.18 8.07
CA ALA A 129 -16.70 -4.73 9.43
C ALA A 129 -17.32 -3.32 9.42
N THR A 130 -18.05 -3.00 10.47
CA THR A 130 -18.64 -1.68 10.70
C THR A 130 -18.17 -1.12 12.04
N LEU A 131 -17.69 0.13 12.04
CA LEU A 131 -17.59 0.96 13.25
C LEU A 131 -18.86 1.78 13.35
N ALA A 132 -19.63 1.61 14.42
CA ALA A 132 -20.91 2.29 14.62
C ALA A 132 -21.02 2.90 16.02
N ASN A 133 -21.72 4.02 16.10
CA ASN A 133 -22.11 4.62 17.37
C ASN A 133 -23.30 3.84 17.95
N PRO A 134 -23.45 3.75 19.27
CA PRO A 134 -24.63 3.13 19.88
C PRO A 134 -25.89 3.93 19.54
N GLY A 135 -26.91 3.27 19.06
CA GLY A 135 -28.18 3.90 18.69
C GLY A 135 -29.10 2.97 17.90
N ASP A 136 -28.57 2.33 16.88
CA ASP A 136 -29.31 1.33 16.11
C ASP A 136 -29.28 -0.04 16.78
N SER A 137 -30.26 -0.89 16.44
CA SER A 137 -30.21 -2.27 16.89
C SER A 137 -29.03 -3.01 16.25
N ILE A 138 -28.39 -3.87 17.02
CA ILE A 138 -27.27 -4.68 16.54
C ILE A 138 -27.69 -5.52 15.32
N GLU A 139 -28.87 -6.08 15.34
CA GLU A 139 -29.43 -6.85 14.23
C GLU A 139 -29.50 -6.02 12.94
N HIS A 140 -29.98 -4.78 13.03
CA HIS A 140 -30.05 -3.88 11.89
C HIS A 140 -28.67 -3.57 11.33
N LEU A 141 -27.67 -3.27 12.18
CA LEU A 141 -26.30 -3.00 11.77
C LEU A 141 -25.65 -4.24 11.11
N GLN A 142 -25.92 -5.44 11.62
CA GLN A 142 -25.43 -6.70 11.02
C GLN A 142 -26.06 -6.95 9.65
N ASP A 143 -27.38 -6.69 9.49
CA ASP A 143 -28.06 -6.87 8.21
C ASP A 143 -27.54 -5.87 7.17
N GLN A 144 -27.34 -4.60 7.55
CA GLN A 144 -26.70 -3.59 6.70
C GLN A 144 -25.29 -4.02 6.28
N LEU A 145 -24.48 -4.52 7.22
CA LEU A 145 -23.11 -4.98 6.95
C LEU A 145 -23.11 -6.14 5.95
N ARG A 146 -24.00 -7.12 6.10
CA ARG A 146 -24.12 -8.24 5.17
C ARG A 146 -24.53 -7.79 3.77
N ALA A 147 -25.46 -6.83 3.69
CA ALA A 147 -25.96 -6.28 2.43
C ALA A 147 -24.95 -5.36 1.74
N THR A 148 -23.96 -4.83 2.45
CA THR A 148 -22.97 -3.89 1.91
C THR A 148 -22.04 -4.61 0.91
N VAL A 149 -21.93 -4.05 -0.28
CA VAL A 149 -20.91 -4.42 -1.28
C VAL A 149 -19.77 -3.41 -1.21
N LEU A 150 -18.57 -3.90 -1.00
CA LEU A 150 -17.38 -3.04 -0.98
C LEU A 150 -17.06 -2.56 -2.41
N PRO A 151 -16.62 -1.29 -2.57
CA PRO A 151 -16.31 -0.75 -3.90
C PRO A 151 -15.08 -1.45 -4.52
N THR A 152 -15.10 -1.59 -5.84
CA THR A 152 -13.99 -2.11 -6.64
C THR A 152 -13.15 -1.01 -7.29
N ASN A 153 -13.65 0.23 -7.34
CA ASN A 153 -12.95 1.38 -7.92
C ASN A 153 -11.95 2.05 -6.94
N ASN A 154 -11.24 1.24 -6.15
CA ASN A 154 -10.35 1.74 -5.09
C ASN A 154 -9.22 2.62 -5.63
N ILE A 155 -8.63 2.27 -6.75
CA ILE A 155 -7.53 3.02 -7.39
C ILE A 155 -8.02 4.37 -7.90
N GLU A 156 -9.18 4.39 -8.56
CA GLU A 156 -9.78 5.64 -9.06
C GLU A 156 -10.04 6.66 -7.92
N GLN A 157 -10.35 6.19 -6.72
CA GLN A 157 -10.61 7.07 -5.56
C GLN A 157 -9.35 7.76 -5.03
N VAL A 158 -8.16 7.20 -5.26
CA VAL A 158 -6.89 7.64 -4.65
C VAL A 158 -5.90 8.21 -5.66
N SER A 159 -5.94 7.78 -6.90
CA SER A 159 -5.06 8.29 -7.95
C SER A 159 -5.26 9.78 -8.20
N THR A 160 -4.19 10.46 -8.57
CA THR A 160 -4.27 11.84 -9.04
C THR A 160 -5.21 11.97 -10.24
N LYS A 161 -5.88 13.10 -10.36
CA LYS A 161 -6.77 13.37 -11.50
C LYS A 161 -6.09 14.12 -12.64
N THR A 162 -4.93 14.71 -12.35
CA THR A 162 -4.14 15.47 -13.33
C THR A 162 -2.66 15.19 -13.11
N ALA A 163 -1.89 15.18 -14.19
CA ALA A 163 -0.44 15.06 -14.09
C ALA A 163 0.17 16.28 -13.37
N TYR A 164 1.19 16.02 -12.55
CA TYR A 164 1.94 17.07 -11.87
C TYR A 164 3.43 16.73 -11.78
N PRO A 165 4.34 17.72 -11.80
CA PRO A 165 5.77 17.51 -11.68
C PRO A 165 6.22 17.47 -10.20
N ALA A 166 7.24 16.64 -9.93
CA ALA A 166 8.13 16.73 -8.77
C ALA A 166 9.54 17.00 -9.34
N PRO A 167 9.96 18.28 -9.43
CA PRO A 167 11.12 18.68 -10.22
C PRO A 167 12.45 18.15 -9.63
N GLY A 168 13.36 17.76 -10.52
CA GLY A 168 14.75 17.39 -10.25
C GLY A 168 15.59 17.72 -11.48
N VAL A 169 16.90 17.44 -11.41
CA VAL A 169 17.87 17.75 -12.50
C VAL A 169 18.44 16.49 -13.16
N GLY A 170 18.09 15.31 -12.62
CA GLY A 170 18.58 14.01 -13.11
C GLY A 170 17.66 13.35 -14.14
N LYS A 171 17.49 12.03 -14.02
CA LYS A 171 16.68 11.22 -14.93
C LYS A 171 15.20 11.63 -14.92
N ASN A 172 14.58 11.63 -16.09
CA ASN A 172 13.15 11.88 -16.25
C ASN A 172 12.36 10.60 -16.01
N ILE A 173 11.62 10.53 -14.92
CA ILE A 173 10.81 9.39 -14.54
C ILE A 173 9.33 9.74 -14.68
N VAL A 174 8.58 8.94 -15.42
CA VAL A 174 7.11 8.96 -15.36
C VAL A 174 6.68 8.00 -14.25
N LEU A 175 5.93 8.50 -13.28
CA LEU A 175 5.40 7.72 -12.16
C LEU A 175 3.88 7.64 -12.30
N VAL A 176 3.38 6.41 -12.55
CA VAL A 176 1.95 6.14 -12.68
C VAL A 176 1.35 5.93 -11.28
N ASP A 177 0.36 6.74 -10.94
CA ASP A 177 -0.22 6.83 -9.60
C ASP A 177 -1.43 5.92 -9.43
N PHE A 178 -1.26 4.79 -8.72
CA PHE A 178 -2.33 3.88 -8.30
C PHE A 178 -2.76 4.09 -6.84
N GLY A 179 -2.21 5.08 -6.16
CA GLY A 179 -2.35 5.35 -4.73
C GLY A 179 -0.99 5.57 -4.09
N LEU A 180 -0.23 6.44 -4.71
CA LEU A 180 1.17 6.72 -4.46
C LEU A 180 1.46 7.13 -3.02
N LYS A 181 2.45 6.48 -2.40
CA LYS A 181 3.08 6.93 -1.17
C LYS A 181 4.11 8.03 -1.47
N HIS A 182 4.08 9.08 -0.68
CA HIS A 182 5.06 10.18 -0.80
C HIS A 182 6.51 9.73 -0.61
N SER A 183 6.75 8.64 0.13
CA SER A 183 8.08 8.06 0.30
C SER A 183 8.72 7.64 -1.02
N ILE A 184 7.96 7.14 -1.98
CA ILE A 184 8.46 6.80 -3.32
C ILE A 184 8.99 8.06 -4.03
N LEU A 185 8.24 9.17 -3.96
CA LEU A 185 8.72 10.45 -4.51
C LEU A 185 9.98 10.94 -3.79
N ARG A 186 10.02 10.79 -2.45
CA ARG A 186 11.21 11.16 -1.66
C ARG A 186 12.44 10.34 -2.07
N GLU A 187 12.28 9.03 -2.36
CA GLU A 187 13.40 8.21 -2.83
C GLU A 187 13.93 8.65 -4.20
N PHE A 188 13.07 9.02 -5.14
CA PHE A 188 13.50 9.61 -6.42
C PHE A 188 14.10 11.00 -6.24
N SER A 189 13.53 11.84 -5.37
CA SER A 189 14.07 13.16 -5.07
C SER A 189 15.46 13.12 -4.44
N LYS A 190 15.75 12.17 -3.55
CA LYS A 190 17.10 11.93 -2.99
C LYS A 190 18.15 11.60 -4.06
N ARG A 191 17.69 11.10 -5.22
CA ARG A 191 18.51 10.72 -6.38
C ARG A 191 18.44 11.76 -7.50
N ASP A 192 17.99 12.98 -7.17
CA ASP A 192 17.86 14.13 -8.08
C ASP A 192 16.97 13.88 -9.31
N CYS A 193 16.13 12.84 -9.33
CA CYS A 193 15.27 12.52 -10.45
C CYS A 193 14.22 13.63 -10.68
N ASN A 194 13.95 13.92 -11.96
CA ASN A 194 12.84 14.75 -12.39
C ASN A 194 11.61 13.86 -12.63
N VAL A 195 10.62 13.90 -11.72
CA VAL A 195 9.48 12.98 -11.76
C VAL A 195 8.24 13.70 -12.27
N THR A 196 7.55 13.07 -13.22
CA THR A 196 6.19 13.46 -13.62
C THR A 196 5.22 12.40 -13.12
N VAL A 197 4.39 12.75 -12.14
CA VAL A 197 3.32 11.87 -11.65
C VAL A 197 2.13 12.00 -12.58
N VAL A 198 1.59 10.85 -13.01
CA VAL A 198 0.48 10.78 -13.97
C VAL A 198 -0.66 9.90 -13.43
N PRO A 199 -1.92 10.12 -13.86
CA PRO A 199 -3.06 9.30 -13.47
C PRO A 199 -2.90 7.82 -13.83
N HIS A 200 -3.61 6.96 -13.10
CA HIS A 200 -3.60 5.50 -13.27
C HIS A 200 -4.06 5.00 -14.65
N ASP A 201 -4.84 5.80 -15.37
CA ASP A 201 -5.47 5.47 -16.65
C ASP A 201 -4.71 6.01 -17.86
N ILE A 202 -3.49 6.54 -17.65
CA ILE A 202 -2.62 6.99 -18.73
C ILE A 202 -2.34 5.87 -19.73
N THR A 203 -2.34 6.20 -21.02
CA THR A 203 -2.06 5.26 -22.11
C THR A 203 -0.56 5.10 -22.36
N ALA A 204 -0.18 3.99 -23.01
CA ALA A 204 1.19 3.77 -23.46
C ALA A 204 1.70 4.86 -24.42
N GLU A 205 0.84 5.36 -25.29
CA GLU A 205 1.18 6.42 -26.24
C GLU A 205 1.49 7.74 -25.51
N GLU A 206 0.67 8.12 -24.54
CA GLU A 206 0.89 9.31 -23.72
C GLU A 206 2.20 9.23 -22.93
N ILE A 207 2.49 8.07 -22.33
CA ILE A 207 3.78 7.83 -21.63
C ILE A 207 4.95 8.02 -22.61
N LEU A 208 4.88 7.42 -23.80
CA LEU A 208 5.92 7.54 -24.82
C LEU A 208 6.11 8.98 -25.31
N HIS A 209 5.03 9.78 -25.42
CA HIS A 209 5.10 11.19 -25.76
C HIS A 209 5.81 12.05 -24.69
N LEU A 210 5.75 11.66 -23.42
CA LEU A 210 6.51 12.32 -22.36
C LEU A 210 8.02 12.06 -22.44
N ASN A 211 8.44 11.10 -23.28
CA ASN A 211 9.84 10.71 -23.51
C ASN A 211 10.64 10.51 -22.21
N PRO A 212 10.17 9.67 -21.26
CA PRO A 212 10.87 9.44 -20.02
C PRO A 212 12.08 8.53 -20.21
N ASP A 213 13.04 8.62 -19.29
CA ASP A 213 14.16 7.69 -19.18
C ASP A 213 13.74 6.34 -18.59
N GLY A 214 12.74 6.34 -17.69
CA GLY A 214 12.17 5.16 -17.05
C GLY A 214 10.73 5.40 -16.58
N VAL A 215 9.99 4.32 -16.35
CA VAL A 215 8.61 4.35 -15.85
C VAL A 215 8.51 3.58 -14.54
N MET A 216 7.96 4.25 -13.51
CA MET A 216 7.66 3.69 -12.21
C MET A 216 6.15 3.44 -12.07
N TRP A 217 5.76 2.23 -11.66
CA TRP A 217 4.39 1.82 -11.34
C TRP A 217 4.23 1.77 -9.83
N SER A 218 3.43 2.66 -9.27
CA SER A 218 3.34 2.83 -7.83
C SER A 218 2.58 1.70 -7.12
N ASN A 219 2.62 1.74 -5.80
CA ASN A 219 1.71 1.01 -4.92
C ASN A 219 0.27 1.50 -5.10
N GLY A 220 -0.69 0.73 -4.55
CA GLY A 220 -2.10 1.12 -4.56
C GLY A 220 -3.00 0.10 -3.85
N PRO A 221 -4.26 0.49 -3.58
CA PRO A 221 -5.26 -0.35 -2.92
C PRO A 221 -6.01 -1.27 -3.88
N GLY A 222 -6.66 -2.29 -3.33
CA GLY A 222 -7.66 -3.09 -4.03
C GLY A 222 -7.11 -4.31 -4.75
N ASN A 223 -7.89 -4.80 -5.72
CA ASN A 223 -7.56 -5.96 -6.54
C ASN A 223 -6.88 -5.49 -7.84
N PRO A 224 -5.70 -6.03 -8.21
CA PRO A 224 -5.05 -5.65 -9.47
C PRO A 224 -5.89 -6.00 -10.73
N GLU A 225 -6.83 -6.92 -10.63
CA GLU A 225 -7.73 -7.25 -11.74
C GLU A 225 -8.82 -6.20 -12.00
N ASP A 226 -9.03 -5.25 -11.08
CA ASP A 226 -10.01 -4.17 -11.25
C ASP A 226 -9.56 -3.09 -12.26
N VAL A 227 -8.29 -3.12 -12.69
CA VAL A 227 -7.69 -2.12 -13.62
C VAL A 227 -7.05 -2.76 -14.86
N PRO A 228 -7.81 -3.51 -15.66
CA PRO A 228 -7.26 -4.28 -16.80
C PRO A 228 -6.59 -3.40 -17.87
N TYR A 229 -7.01 -2.14 -18.03
CA TYR A 229 -6.41 -1.18 -18.95
C TYR A 229 -4.92 -0.88 -18.66
N ALA A 230 -4.52 -0.97 -17.38
CA ALA A 230 -3.12 -0.78 -16.99
C ALA A 230 -2.21 -1.87 -17.58
N LEU A 231 -2.73 -3.09 -17.78
CA LEU A 231 -1.98 -4.21 -18.37
C LEU A 231 -1.61 -3.91 -19.83
N ASP A 232 -2.52 -3.31 -20.60
CA ASP A 232 -2.28 -2.92 -22.00
C ASP A 232 -1.25 -1.81 -22.09
N THR A 233 -1.30 -0.84 -21.16
CA THR A 233 -0.30 0.22 -21.07
C THR A 233 1.10 -0.35 -20.75
N ILE A 234 1.22 -1.29 -19.81
CA ILE A 234 2.49 -1.96 -19.50
C ILE A 234 3.03 -2.67 -20.74
N ARG A 235 2.20 -3.50 -21.41
CA ARG A 235 2.60 -4.20 -22.64
C ARG A 235 3.03 -3.24 -23.75
N GLY A 236 2.37 -2.10 -23.85
CA GLY A 236 2.65 -1.08 -24.88
C GLY A 236 4.02 -0.39 -24.71
N ILE A 237 4.56 -0.33 -23.48
CA ILE A 237 5.85 0.31 -23.19
C ILE A 237 6.99 -0.68 -22.95
N GLN A 238 6.70 -1.96 -22.68
CA GLN A 238 7.72 -3.00 -22.46
C GLN A 238 8.71 -3.08 -23.62
N GLY A 239 10.00 -3.20 -23.31
CA GLY A 239 11.10 -3.23 -24.28
C GLY A 239 11.45 -1.87 -24.91
N LYS A 240 10.62 -0.83 -24.70
CA LYS A 240 10.86 0.52 -25.21
C LYS A 240 11.46 1.45 -24.16
N ILE A 241 11.12 1.25 -22.91
CA ILE A 241 11.52 2.04 -21.75
C ILE A 241 11.73 1.10 -20.56
N PRO A 242 12.75 1.29 -19.70
CA PRO A 242 12.91 0.56 -18.45
C PRO A 242 11.71 0.75 -17.49
N ILE A 243 11.32 -0.35 -16.83
CA ILE A 243 10.15 -0.39 -15.94
C ILE A 243 10.57 -0.86 -14.54
N PHE A 244 10.07 -0.17 -13.51
CA PHE A 244 10.09 -0.61 -12.13
C PHE A 244 8.68 -0.57 -11.54
N GLY A 245 8.24 -1.63 -10.84
CA GLY A 245 6.94 -1.71 -10.18
C GLY A 245 7.03 -2.03 -8.70
N ILE A 246 6.25 -1.34 -7.86
CA ILE A 246 6.18 -1.58 -6.42
C ILE A 246 4.76 -1.97 -6.03
N CYS A 247 4.59 -3.06 -5.26
CA CYS A 247 3.36 -3.54 -4.67
C CYS A 247 2.24 -3.73 -5.73
N MET A 248 1.28 -2.83 -5.87
CA MET A 248 0.29 -2.87 -6.96
C MET A 248 0.97 -2.89 -8.32
N GLY A 249 2.02 -2.08 -8.52
CA GLY A 249 2.80 -2.05 -9.75
C GLY A 249 3.48 -3.39 -10.07
N HIS A 250 3.92 -4.14 -9.04
CA HIS A 250 4.44 -5.50 -9.22
C HIS A 250 3.35 -6.46 -9.68
N GLN A 251 2.17 -6.39 -9.07
CA GLN A 251 1.05 -7.24 -9.44
C GLN A 251 0.61 -6.98 -10.88
N LEU A 252 0.42 -5.72 -11.25
CA LEU A 252 0.05 -5.32 -12.61
C LEU A 252 1.11 -5.73 -13.65
N PHE A 253 2.40 -5.55 -13.33
CA PHE A 253 3.49 -5.98 -14.20
C PHE A 253 3.46 -7.49 -14.43
N SER A 254 3.25 -8.28 -13.37
CA SER A 254 3.18 -9.73 -13.46
C SER A 254 1.95 -10.20 -14.25
N LEU A 255 0.78 -9.59 -14.03
CA LEU A 255 -0.46 -9.89 -14.77
C LEU A 255 -0.32 -9.50 -16.25
N ALA A 256 0.31 -8.36 -16.57
CA ALA A 256 0.54 -7.94 -17.95
C ALA A 256 1.35 -8.96 -18.75
N ASN A 257 2.21 -9.72 -18.09
CA ASN A 257 3.02 -10.79 -18.67
C ASN A 257 2.37 -12.18 -18.63
N GLY A 258 1.15 -12.31 -18.05
CA GLY A 258 0.37 -13.54 -18.09
C GLY A 258 0.34 -14.35 -16.80
N ALA A 259 0.98 -13.87 -15.72
CA ALA A 259 0.81 -14.46 -14.40
C ALA A 259 -0.60 -14.18 -13.84
N LYS A 260 -0.99 -14.87 -12.77
CA LYS A 260 -2.24 -14.65 -12.04
C LYS A 260 -1.96 -14.16 -10.63
N ALA A 261 -2.86 -13.33 -10.12
CA ALA A 261 -2.88 -12.94 -8.71
C ALA A 261 -3.93 -13.75 -7.94
N TYR A 262 -3.72 -13.90 -6.64
CA TYR A 262 -4.70 -14.49 -5.74
C TYR A 262 -4.85 -13.64 -4.47
N LYS A 263 -6.06 -13.63 -3.90
CA LYS A 263 -6.31 -12.96 -2.62
C LYS A 263 -5.74 -13.82 -1.49
N MET A 264 -4.82 -13.25 -0.72
CA MET A 264 -4.28 -13.88 0.47
C MET A 264 -5.34 -13.87 1.60
N LYS A 265 -5.26 -14.83 2.50
CA LYS A 265 -6.23 -14.95 3.60
C LYS A 265 -6.32 -13.70 4.46
N PHE A 266 -5.17 -13.13 4.85
CA PHE A 266 -5.09 -11.89 5.64
C PHE A 266 -4.00 -10.93 5.15
N GLY A 267 -3.24 -11.29 4.10
CA GLY A 267 -2.19 -10.49 3.51
C GLY A 267 -0.94 -10.33 4.37
N HIS A 268 0.04 -9.60 3.84
CA HIS A 268 1.22 -9.17 4.55
C HIS A 268 1.07 -7.69 4.92
N ARG A 269 1.09 -7.37 6.22
CA ARG A 269 1.01 -5.99 6.73
C ARG A 269 1.85 -5.86 7.98
N GLY A 270 3.02 -5.26 7.82
CA GLY A 270 4.01 -5.08 8.89
C GLY A 270 5.35 -4.63 8.34
N PHE A 271 6.34 -4.44 9.21
CA PHE A 271 7.62 -3.81 8.84
C PHE A 271 8.83 -4.71 9.16
N ASN A 272 8.60 -6.00 9.33
CA ASN A 272 9.62 -6.98 9.70
C ASN A 272 9.47 -8.29 8.92
N HIS A 273 8.97 -8.21 7.69
CA HIS A 273 8.90 -9.36 6.79
C HIS A 273 10.26 -9.61 6.18
N ALA A 274 10.78 -10.82 6.37
CA ALA A 274 12.08 -11.22 5.85
C ALA A 274 11.93 -11.74 4.42
N VAL A 275 12.53 -11.03 3.47
CA VAL A 275 12.52 -11.36 2.05
C VAL A 275 13.92 -11.73 1.60
N ARG A 276 14.03 -12.86 0.91
CA ARG A 276 15.29 -13.35 0.35
C ARG A 276 15.40 -13.01 -1.12
N GLU A 277 16.50 -12.36 -1.50
CA GLU A 277 16.94 -12.28 -2.88
C GLU A 277 17.53 -13.64 -3.31
N ILE A 278 16.96 -14.24 -4.36
CA ILE A 278 17.30 -15.62 -4.74
C ILE A 278 18.73 -15.73 -5.26
N ALA A 279 19.17 -14.76 -6.07
CA ALA A 279 20.48 -14.80 -6.74
C ALA A 279 21.66 -14.73 -5.76
N THR A 280 21.57 -13.87 -4.75
CA THR A 280 22.64 -13.60 -3.78
C THR A 280 22.45 -14.32 -2.45
N SER A 281 21.23 -14.82 -2.18
CA SER A 281 20.80 -15.32 -0.88
C SER A 281 20.77 -14.26 0.23
N ARG A 282 20.88 -12.99 -0.12
CA ARG A 282 20.72 -11.86 0.82
C ARG A 282 19.31 -11.83 1.36
N VAL A 283 19.19 -11.51 2.64
CA VAL A 283 17.90 -11.34 3.32
C VAL A 283 17.77 -9.91 3.78
N ASP A 284 16.73 -9.26 3.32
CA ASP A 284 16.34 -7.91 3.73
C ASP A 284 15.07 -7.97 4.58
N PHE A 285 15.00 -7.15 5.62
CA PHE A 285 13.74 -6.91 6.32
C PHE A 285 12.96 -5.83 5.57
N THR A 286 11.70 -6.11 5.29
CA THR A 286 10.89 -5.29 4.40
C THR A 286 9.62 -4.79 5.05
N SER A 287 9.16 -3.63 4.58
CA SER A 287 7.83 -3.11 4.82
C SER A 287 6.84 -3.72 3.83
N GLN A 288 5.69 -4.17 4.33
CA GLN A 288 4.68 -4.85 3.53
C GLN A 288 3.28 -4.30 3.84
N ASN A 289 2.48 -4.07 2.81
CA ASN A 289 1.06 -3.74 2.92
C ASN A 289 0.32 -4.18 1.67
N HIS A 290 -0.02 -5.47 1.57
CA HIS A 290 -0.80 -6.00 0.45
C HIS A 290 -1.69 -7.16 0.86
N GLY A 291 -2.82 -7.32 0.17
CA GLY A 291 -3.78 -8.41 0.36
C GLY A 291 -3.80 -9.41 -0.79
N TYR A 292 -3.06 -9.14 -1.88
CA TYR A 292 -2.93 -10.02 -3.04
C TYR A 292 -1.46 -10.36 -3.25
N ALA A 293 -1.20 -11.53 -3.81
CA ALA A 293 0.13 -12.01 -4.19
C ALA A 293 0.06 -12.67 -5.57
N ILE A 294 1.23 -12.81 -6.22
CA ILE A 294 1.36 -13.49 -7.51
C ILE A 294 1.48 -15.00 -7.28
N ASP A 295 0.64 -15.74 -8.01
CA ASP A 295 0.68 -17.18 -7.99
C ASP A 295 1.92 -17.69 -8.75
N ARG A 296 2.85 -18.27 -7.98
CA ARG A 296 4.14 -18.78 -8.48
C ARG A 296 3.96 -19.81 -9.60
N GLU A 297 2.93 -20.65 -9.52
CA GLU A 297 2.71 -21.74 -10.50
C GLU A 297 2.20 -21.22 -11.85
N THR A 298 1.74 -19.98 -11.90
CA THR A 298 1.25 -19.34 -13.13
C THR A 298 2.26 -18.45 -13.80
N LEU A 299 3.47 -18.30 -13.22
CA LEU A 299 4.51 -17.45 -13.79
C LEU A 299 4.93 -17.95 -15.18
N PRO A 300 4.88 -17.09 -16.20
CA PRO A 300 5.33 -17.46 -17.54
C PRO A 300 6.87 -17.50 -17.62
N ASP A 301 7.40 -18.20 -18.60
CA ASP A 301 8.85 -18.37 -18.81
C ASP A 301 9.61 -17.05 -19.00
N CYS A 302 8.93 -15.99 -19.45
CA CYS A 302 9.55 -14.67 -19.60
C CYS A 302 9.82 -13.95 -18.28
N LEU A 303 9.21 -14.38 -17.18
CA LEU A 303 9.44 -13.82 -15.84
C LEU A 303 10.31 -14.75 -14.98
N MET A 304 11.28 -14.16 -14.31
CA MET A 304 12.13 -14.84 -13.34
C MET A 304 11.85 -14.29 -11.94
N VAL A 305 11.57 -15.17 -10.97
CA VAL A 305 11.44 -14.78 -9.56
C VAL A 305 12.80 -14.33 -9.03
N THR A 306 12.85 -13.13 -8.49
CA THR A 306 14.07 -12.53 -7.92
C THR A 306 14.06 -12.54 -6.40
N HIS A 307 12.87 -12.37 -5.80
CA HIS A 307 12.70 -12.29 -4.36
C HIS A 307 11.55 -13.18 -3.89
N GLU A 308 11.71 -13.78 -2.70
CA GLU A 308 10.66 -14.57 -2.04
C GLU A 308 10.59 -14.28 -0.55
N GLU A 309 9.40 -14.29 0.04
CA GLU A 309 9.19 -14.24 1.48
C GLU A 309 9.68 -15.55 2.12
N ILE A 310 10.38 -15.43 3.25
CA ILE A 310 11.08 -16.60 3.84
C ILE A 310 10.08 -17.60 4.45
N ASN A 311 8.98 -17.15 5.05
CA ASN A 311 8.08 -17.99 5.82
C ASN A 311 7.08 -18.74 4.92
N ASP A 312 6.39 -18.04 4.01
CA ASP A 312 5.32 -18.62 3.20
C ASP A 312 5.69 -18.85 1.73
N LYS A 313 6.88 -18.40 1.31
CA LYS A 313 7.41 -18.56 -0.04
C LYS A 313 6.61 -17.82 -1.12
N SER A 314 5.83 -16.83 -0.75
CA SER A 314 5.18 -15.94 -1.72
C SER A 314 6.22 -15.26 -2.61
N VAL A 315 5.78 -14.93 -3.84
CA VAL A 315 6.62 -14.22 -4.81
C VAL A 315 6.69 -12.76 -4.41
N GLU A 316 7.89 -12.31 -4.08
CA GLU A 316 8.14 -10.95 -3.60
C GLU A 316 8.86 -10.07 -4.62
N GLY A 317 9.27 -10.63 -5.75
CA GLY A 317 9.84 -9.87 -6.85
C GLY A 317 10.02 -10.71 -8.09
N VAL A 318 9.89 -10.06 -9.25
CA VAL A 318 10.14 -10.66 -10.56
C VAL A 318 10.94 -9.72 -11.46
N ARG A 319 11.67 -10.31 -12.41
CA ARG A 319 12.40 -9.62 -13.48
C ARG A 319 12.02 -10.23 -14.82
N HIS A 320 11.83 -9.40 -15.83
CA HIS A 320 11.65 -9.88 -17.20
C HIS A 320 13.02 -10.33 -17.78
N ARG A 321 13.02 -11.46 -18.51
CA ARG A 321 14.27 -12.02 -19.08
C ARG A 321 14.80 -11.22 -20.25
N ASP A 322 13.90 -10.69 -21.09
CA ASP A 322 14.24 -10.06 -22.36
C ASP A 322 14.14 -8.52 -22.31
N PHE A 323 13.35 -7.97 -21.41
CA PHE A 323 13.11 -6.53 -21.31
C PHE A 323 13.74 -5.93 -20.04
N PRO A 324 14.16 -4.66 -20.07
CA PRO A 324 14.70 -3.97 -18.92
C PRO A 324 13.58 -3.63 -17.95
N ALA A 325 13.08 -4.63 -17.23
CA ALA A 325 11.95 -4.46 -16.34
C ALA A 325 12.02 -5.41 -15.13
N PHE A 326 11.76 -4.87 -13.94
CA PHE A 326 11.63 -5.66 -12.71
C PHE A 326 10.62 -5.03 -11.77
N SER A 327 10.20 -5.79 -10.77
CA SER A 327 9.23 -5.32 -9.79
C SER A 327 9.35 -6.08 -8.48
N VAL A 328 8.91 -5.43 -7.38
CA VAL A 328 8.89 -6.02 -6.03
C VAL A 328 7.53 -5.81 -5.36
N GLN A 329 7.09 -6.82 -4.61
CA GLN A 329 5.81 -6.79 -3.89
C GLN A 329 5.89 -5.93 -2.61
N PHE A 330 7.02 -5.98 -1.92
CA PHE A 330 7.29 -5.18 -0.73
C PHE A 330 7.60 -3.71 -1.07
N HIS A 331 7.71 -2.88 -0.03
CA HIS A 331 7.97 -1.44 -0.15
C HIS A 331 9.45 -1.10 0.13
N PRO A 332 10.29 -0.91 -0.90
CA PRO A 332 11.70 -0.52 -0.71
C PRO A 332 11.85 0.94 -0.26
N ASP A 333 10.78 1.73 -0.40
CA ASP A 333 10.65 3.10 0.12
C ASP A 333 10.50 3.15 1.65
N ALA A 334 10.27 1.99 2.30
CA ALA A 334 9.96 1.86 3.72
C ALA A 334 8.76 2.73 4.15
N ALA A 335 8.91 3.68 5.05
CA ALA A 335 7.96 4.68 5.51
C ALA A 335 6.52 4.15 5.78
N PRO A 336 6.34 3.41 6.91
CA PRO A 336 7.35 3.11 7.93
C PRO A 336 8.08 1.80 7.61
N GLY A 337 9.25 1.63 8.17
CA GLY A 337 9.98 0.36 8.13
C GLY A 337 11.48 0.50 7.93
N PRO A 338 12.19 -0.64 7.79
CA PRO A 338 13.61 -0.68 7.52
C PRO A 338 13.92 -0.22 6.09
N HIS A 339 15.12 0.35 5.91
CA HIS A 339 15.60 0.86 4.62
C HIS A 339 16.53 -0.14 3.89
N ASP A 340 16.53 -1.40 4.28
CA ASP A 340 17.42 -2.44 3.76
C ASP A 340 17.36 -2.59 2.24
N ALA A 341 16.15 -2.39 1.67
CA ALA A 341 15.88 -2.58 0.25
C ALA A 341 15.92 -1.28 -0.59
N SER A 342 16.31 -0.13 -0.01
CA SER A 342 16.31 1.16 -0.73
C SER A 342 17.24 1.18 -1.96
N TYR A 343 18.24 0.28 -2.02
CA TYR A 343 19.13 0.09 -3.15
C TYR A 343 18.41 -0.26 -4.47
N LEU A 344 17.17 -0.78 -4.41
CA LEU A 344 16.39 -1.10 -5.61
C LEU A 344 16.05 0.15 -6.46
N PHE A 345 15.99 1.32 -5.86
CA PHE A 345 15.88 2.56 -6.61
C PHE A 345 17.17 2.88 -7.37
N ASP A 346 18.34 2.58 -6.80
CA ASP A 346 19.63 2.74 -7.48
C ASP A 346 19.77 1.71 -8.61
N GLU A 347 19.37 0.46 -8.38
CA GLU A 347 19.32 -0.58 -9.41
C GLU A 347 18.42 -0.18 -10.59
N PHE A 348 17.30 0.50 -10.33
CA PHE A 348 16.46 1.02 -11.41
C PHE A 348 17.15 2.10 -12.24
N LEU A 349 17.89 3.02 -11.61
CA LEU A 349 18.64 4.05 -12.32
C LEU A 349 19.81 3.44 -13.11
N GLU A 350 20.51 2.45 -12.58
CA GLU A 350 21.54 1.69 -13.29
C GLU A 350 20.96 0.94 -14.50
N LEU A 351 19.77 0.36 -14.36
CA LEU A 351 19.06 -0.28 -15.47
C LEU A 351 18.75 0.71 -16.60
N ILE A 352 18.34 1.94 -16.25
CA ILE A 352 18.11 3.01 -17.22
C ILE A 352 19.40 3.37 -17.95
N ASP A 353 20.51 3.54 -17.21
CA ASP A 353 21.81 3.86 -17.83
C ASP A 353 22.30 2.77 -18.78
N ALA A 354 22.18 1.52 -18.37
CA ALA A 354 22.54 0.36 -19.20
C ALA A 354 21.71 0.31 -20.49
N PHE A 355 20.40 0.53 -20.40
CA PHE A 355 19.50 0.55 -21.54
C PHE A 355 19.82 1.70 -22.53
N GLN A 356 20.08 2.90 -22.01
CA GLN A 356 20.47 4.05 -22.82
C GLN A 356 21.80 3.83 -23.54
N ALA A 357 22.80 3.24 -22.84
CA ALA A 357 24.09 2.92 -23.42
C ALA A 357 23.98 1.86 -24.54
N GLU A 358 23.12 0.88 -24.39
CA GLU A 358 22.85 -0.11 -25.44
C GLU A 358 22.16 0.52 -26.65
N LYS A 359 21.14 1.38 -26.42
CA LYS A 359 20.44 2.09 -27.49
C LYS A 359 21.37 3.01 -28.30
N ALA A 360 22.34 3.65 -27.65
CA ALA A 360 23.33 4.51 -28.31
C ALA A 360 24.35 3.74 -29.15
N ARG A 361 24.52 2.43 -28.91
CA ARG A 361 25.45 1.55 -29.71
C ARG A 361 24.80 0.93 -30.94
N ARG A 362 23.47 0.90 -30.98
CA ARG A 362 22.67 0.44 -32.13
C ARG A 362 22.47 1.56 -33.14
#